data_1190ddb51261c28a576d30a1cc1425a0
#
_entry.id   1190ddb51261c28a576d30a1cc1425a0
#
_cell.length_a   1.000
_cell.length_b   1.000
_cell.length_c   1.000
_cell.angle_alpha   90.00
_cell.angle_beta   90.00
_cell.angle_gamma   90.00
#
_symmetry.space_group_name_H-M   'P 1'
#
loop_
_entity.id
_entity.type
_entity.pdbx_description
1 polymer ?
#
loop_
_entity_poly.entity_id
_entity_poly.type
_entity_poly.pdbx_seq_one_letter_code
_entity_poly.pdbx_strand_id
1 'polypeptide(L)'
;MTRTRASGATGESQAWLATYLGASKKPLTILAFLLPLVVAYEIGLAFALRSSQGVLTNKAHVTLLRFFDTFGISAGGGLYLGGAVLVVVLLVWHVLTRDPWRLEPATPGLMAVESLMVTIPLIVLAQVILRNSAGSQPMPATPVVDPAALGSLTIWSKLAISIGAGLYEELMFRMLLIAVLHTLLVDVGKLNSTLGAVIAIVVSASAFTIYHPQAADLGSGLFYFVAGLYFGGVYVVRGFGIVVGVHAIYDIIMVSMLPS
;
A
#
# COMPACT_ATOMS: atom_id res chain seq x y z
N MET A 1 -16.59 -43.11 21.84
CA MET A 1 -15.24 -42.59 21.88
C MET A 1 -14.90 -41.69 20.67
N THR A 2 -15.63 -40.57 20.44
CA THR A 2 -15.46 -39.75 19.19
C THR A 2 -15.39 -38.22 19.45
N ARG A 3 -15.22 -37.77 20.69
CA ARG A 3 -15.20 -36.32 21.03
C ARG A 3 -13.80 -35.68 21.20
N THR A 4 -12.72 -36.46 21.24
CA THR A 4 -11.36 -35.97 21.54
C THR A 4 -10.56 -35.46 20.32
N ARG A 5 -10.92 -35.81 19.08
CA ARG A 5 -10.20 -35.38 17.88
C ARG A 5 -10.56 -33.96 17.39
N ALA A 6 -11.76 -33.46 17.66
CA ALA A 6 -12.20 -32.13 17.21
C ALA A 6 -11.56 -30.99 18.02
N SER A 7 -11.27 -31.21 19.30
CA SER A 7 -10.67 -30.20 20.19
C SER A 7 -9.18 -29.94 19.91
N GLY A 8 -8.42 -30.95 19.44
CA GLY A 8 -7.03 -30.80 19.08
C GLY A 8 -6.83 -29.98 17.78
N ALA A 9 -7.63 -30.25 16.77
CA ALA A 9 -7.53 -29.57 15.48
C ALA A 9 -7.88 -28.07 15.55
N THR A 10 -8.82 -27.67 16.42
CA THR A 10 -9.13 -26.24 16.63
C THR A 10 -8.01 -25.51 17.37
N GLY A 11 -7.35 -26.15 18.33
CA GLY A 11 -6.22 -25.57 19.05
C GLY A 11 -4.98 -25.38 18.17
N GLU A 12 -4.67 -26.36 17.33
CA GLU A 12 -3.55 -26.29 16.39
C GLU A 12 -3.76 -25.20 15.32
N SER A 13 -4.97 -25.08 14.76
CA SER A 13 -5.28 -24.06 13.79
C SER A 13 -5.24 -22.64 14.37
N GLN A 14 -5.67 -22.46 15.60
CA GLN A 14 -5.58 -21.16 16.30
C GLN A 14 -4.13 -20.78 16.60
N ALA A 15 -3.30 -21.74 17.05
CA ALA A 15 -1.89 -21.51 17.29
C ALA A 15 -1.13 -21.14 16.00
N TRP A 16 -1.40 -21.85 14.90
CA TRP A 16 -0.83 -21.54 13.59
C TRP A 16 -1.24 -20.13 13.11
N LEU A 17 -2.52 -19.78 13.22
CA LEU A 17 -3.02 -18.46 12.83
C LEU A 17 -2.33 -17.34 13.65
N ALA A 18 -2.22 -17.51 14.97
CA ALA A 18 -1.54 -16.54 15.83
C ALA A 18 -0.06 -16.37 15.44
N THR A 19 0.61 -17.46 15.09
CA THR A 19 2.01 -17.45 14.61
C THR A 19 2.12 -16.68 13.29
N TYR A 20 1.25 -16.96 12.32
CA TYR A 20 1.20 -16.24 11.04
C TYR A 20 0.92 -14.74 11.22
N LEU A 21 -0.11 -14.39 12.01
CA LEU A 21 -0.47 -12.99 12.27
C LEU A 21 0.66 -12.20 12.93
N GLY A 22 1.46 -12.85 13.78
CA GLY A 22 2.66 -12.25 14.38
C GLY A 22 3.81 -12.14 13.38
N ALA A 23 4.09 -13.20 12.63
CA ALA A 23 5.19 -13.26 11.67
C ALA A 23 5.02 -12.27 10.51
N SER A 24 3.80 -12.12 9.97
CA SER A 24 3.50 -11.23 8.84
C SER A 24 3.68 -9.73 9.14
N LYS A 25 3.76 -9.35 10.42
CA LYS A 25 4.01 -7.96 10.85
C LYS A 25 5.49 -7.65 11.09
N LYS A 26 6.37 -8.66 11.06
CA LYS A 26 7.80 -8.45 11.30
C LYS A 26 8.45 -7.76 10.09
N PRO A 27 9.32 -6.74 10.31
CA PRO A 27 9.90 -5.96 9.22
C PRO A 27 10.66 -6.80 8.19
N LEU A 28 11.38 -7.84 8.62
CA LEU A 28 12.09 -8.74 7.72
C LEU A 28 11.13 -9.53 6.82
N THR A 29 10.00 -10.00 7.36
CA THR A 29 8.97 -10.71 6.59
C THR A 29 8.27 -9.77 5.62
N ILE A 30 7.96 -8.53 6.06
CA ILE A 30 7.43 -7.48 5.19
C ILE A 30 8.40 -7.18 4.06
N LEU A 31 9.69 -7.03 4.37
CA LEU A 31 10.72 -6.82 3.35
C LEU A 31 10.77 -7.97 2.34
N ALA A 32 10.76 -9.22 2.81
CA ALA A 32 10.77 -10.38 1.93
C ALA A 32 9.53 -10.47 1.03
N PHE A 33 8.37 -10.02 1.53
CA PHE A 33 7.14 -9.94 0.74
C PHE A 33 7.17 -8.78 -0.28
N LEU A 34 7.67 -7.61 0.10
CA LEU A 34 7.68 -6.42 -0.76
C LEU A 34 8.87 -6.38 -1.73
N LEU A 35 9.97 -7.05 -1.44
CA LEU A 35 11.17 -7.02 -2.28
C LEU A 35 10.91 -7.41 -3.74
N PRO A 36 10.14 -8.46 -4.05
CA PRO A 36 9.77 -8.75 -5.44
C PRO A 36 8.98 -7.62 -6.11
N LEU A 37 8.10 -6.92 -5.37
CA LEU A 37 7.34 -5.78 -5.89
C LEU A 37 8.25 -4.58 -6.15
N VAL A 38 9.20 -4.29 -5.24
CA VAL A 38 10.21 -3.24 -5.43
C VAL A 38 11.04 -3.53 -6.69
N VAL A 39 11.55 -4.75 -6.83
CA VAL A 39 12.34 -5.14 -8.01
C VAL A 39 11.50 -5.05 -9.30
N ALA A 40 10.26 -5.51 -9.28
CA ALA A 40 9.36 -5.41 -10.44
C ALA A 40 9.08 -3.95 -10.83
N TYR A 41 8.91 -3.06 -9.85
CA TYR A 41 8.73 -1.65 -10.09
C TYR A 41 9.99 -0.99 -10.68
N GLU A 42 11.17 -1.26 -10.12
CA GLU A 42 12.45 -0.72 -10.62
C GLU A 42 12.75 -1.19 -12.06
N ILE A 43 12.45 -2.46 -12.38
CA ILE A 43 12.51 -2.97 -13.75
C ILE A 43 11.49 -2.23 -14.64
N GLY A 44 10.27 -2.01 -14.13
CA GLY A 44 9.24 -1.23 -14.83
C GLY A 44 9.71 0.19 -15.15
N LEU A 45 10.32 0.89 -14.20
CA LEU A 45 10.92 2.22 -14.41
C LEU A 45 12.01 2.19 -15.48
N ALA A 46 12.85 1.16 -15.49
CA ALA A 46 13.96 1.05 -16.40
C ALA A 46 13.53 0.80 -17.86
N PHE A 47 12.47 0.02 -18.07
CA PHE A 47 12.11 -0.50 -19.39
C PHE A 47 10.70 -0.14 -19.85
N ALA A 48 9.69 -0.28 -18.99
CA ALA A 48 8.29 -0.17 -19.38
C ALA A 48 7.73 1.26 -19.28
N LEU A 49 8.27 2.09 -18.40
CA LEU A 49 7.80 3.45 -18.10
C LEU A 49 8.64 4.54 -18.75
N ARG A 50 9.65 4.19 -19.53
CA ARG A 50 10.45 5.16 -20.29
C ARG A 50 9.71 5.59 -21.56
N SER A 51 9.69 6.91 -21.79
CA SER A 51 9.19 7.52 -23.02
C SER A 51 10.18 8.56 -23.54
N SER A 52 9.98 9.06 -24.77
CA SER A 52 10.74 10.17 -25.33
C SER A 52 10.64 11.48 -24.53
N GLN A 53 9.58 11.60 -23.71
CA GLN A 53 9.32 12.77 -22.86
C GLN A 53 9.78 12.58 -21.40
N GLY A 54 10.39 11.46 -21.06
CA GLY A 54 10.86 11.14 -19.72
C GLY A 54 10.34 9.81 -19.19
N VAL A 55 10.43 9.63 -17.87
CA VAL A 55 9.96 8.40 -17.20
C VAL A 55 8.59 8.66 -16.58
N LEU A 56 7.59 7.87 -16.97
CA LEU A 56 6.28 7.85 -16.30
C LEU A 56 6.43 7.23 -14.91
N THR A 57 5.93 7.92 -13.89
CA THR A 57 5.93 7.38 -12.52
C THR A 57 4.71 7.91 -11.76
N ASN A 58 4.39 7.32 -10.61
CA ASN A 58 3.29 7.80 -9.78
C ASN A 58 3.65 9.08 -9.01
N LYS A 59 2.62 9.83 -8.60
CA LYS A 59 2.78 11.11 -7.89
C LYS A 59 3.53 10.97 -6.57
N ALA A 60 3.36 9.85 -5.83
CA ALA A 60 4.05 9.61 -4.58
C ALA A 60 5.56 9.46 -4.80
N HIS A 61 5.97 8.75 -5.85
CA HIS A 61 7.37 8.67 -6.24
C HIS A 61 7.93 10.05 -6.64
N VAL A 62 7.18 10.84 -7.43
CA VAL A 62 7.58 12.22 -7.75
C VAL A 62 7.73 13.08 -6.49
N THR A 63 6.84 12.92 -5.51
CA THR A 63 6.94 13.63 -4.24
C THR A 63 8.20 13.24 -3.48
N LEU A 64 8.56 11.96 -3.47
CA LEU A 64 9.79 11.47 -2.88
C LEU A 64 11.03 11.99 -3.62
N LEU A 65 10.99 12.04 -4.96
CA LEU A 65 12.08 12.62 -5.76
C LEU A 65 12.28 14.11 -5.46
N ARG A 66 11.21 14.89 -5.31
CA ARG A 66 11.27 16.29 -4.90
C ARG A 66 11.87 16.47 -3.51
N PHE A 67 11.53 15.57 -2.59
CA PHE A 67 12.14 15.54 -1.28
C PHE A 67 13.65 15.31 -1.38
N PHE A 68 14.13 14.37 -2.19
CA PHE A 68 15.56 14.14 -2.41
C PHE A 68 16.25 15.34 -3.08
N ASP A 69 15.57 16.01 -4.00
CA ASP A 69 16.09 17.21 -4.67
C ASP A 69 16.41 18.35 -3.68
N THR A 70 15.63 18.47 -2.58
CA THR A 70 15.92 19.43 -1.51
C THR A 70 17.27 19.17 -0.81
N PHE A 71 17.81 17.96 -0.93
CA PHE A 71 19.14 17.57 -0.43
C PHE A 71 20.20 17.52 -1.53
N GLY A 72 19.89 18.05 -2.74
CA GLY A 72 20.83 18.11 -3.86
C GLY A 72 20.95 16.81 -4.66
N ILE A 73 20.06 15.84 -4.44
CA ILE A 73 20.00 14.60 -5.22
C ILE A 73 19.09 14.83 -6.42
N SER A 74 19.67 15.01 -7.60
CA SER A 74 18.92 15.26 -8.84
C SER A 74 17.93 14.14 -9.17
N ALA A 75 16.84 14.49 -9.86
CA ALA A 75 15.82 13.51 -10.25
C ALA A 75 16.37 12.30 -11.02
N GLY A 76 17.39 12.49 -11.86
CA GLY A 76 18.05 11.39 -12.58
C GLY A 76 18.80 10.42 -11.65
N GLY A 77 19.50 10.92 -10.63
CA GLY A 77 20.15 10.09 -9.60
C GLY A 77 19.17 9.54 -8.58
N GLY A 78 18.08 10.27 -8.31
CA GLY A 78 17.06 9.90 -7.33
C GLY A 78 16.06 8.84 -7.82
N LEU A 79 15.94 8.63 -9.13
CA LEU A 79 14.88 7.80 -9.73
C LEU A 79 14.77 6.39 -9.12
N TYR A 80 15.90 5.76 -8.84
CA TYR A 80 15.96 4.41 -8.27
C TYR A 80 16.16 4.40 -6.74
N LEU A 81 16.25 5.57 -6.11
CA LEU A 81 16.44 5.67 -4.66
C LEU A 81 15.17 5.32 -3.87
N GLY A 82 14.00 5.44 -4.49
CA GLY A 82 12.73 5.15 -3.83
C GLY A 82 12.67 3.73 -3.28
N GLY A 83 12.97 2.74 -4.12
CA GLY A 83 13.06 1.34 -3.70
C GLY A 83 14.13 1.10 -2.64
N ALA A 84 15.31 1.73 -2.81
CA ALA A 84 16.38 1.64 -1.82
C ALA A 84 15.98 2.21 -0.46
N VAL A 85 15.26 3.35 -0.43
CA VAL A 85 14.75 3.94 0.82
C VAL A 85 13.79 2.99 1.52
N LEU A 86 12.85 2.39 0.80
CA LEU A 86 11.91 1.43 1.40
C LEU A 86 12.66 0.23 2.02
N VAL A 87 13.64 -0.31 1.32
CA VAL A 87 14.48 -1.40 1.84
C VAL A 87 15.24 -0.96 3.10
N VAL A 88 15.89 0.21 3.06
CA VAL A 88 16.64 0.75 4.20
C VAL A 88 15.73 0.99 5.40
N VAL A 89 14.56 1.60 5.20
CA VAL A 89 13.58 1.85 6.28
C VAL A 89 13.16 0.54 6.94
N LEU A 90 12.84 -0.50 6.17
CA LEU A 90 12.43 -1.79 6.71
C LEU A 90 13.58 -2.52 7.43
N LEU A 91 14.82 -2.40 6.91
CA LEU A 91 16.00 -2.97 7.59
C LEU A 91 16.32 -2.24 8.89
N VAL A 92 16.28 -0.90 8.88
CA VAL A 92 16.46 -0.10 10.10
C VAL A 92 15.38 -0.45 11.14
N TRP A 93 14.14 -0.55 10.71
CA TRP A 93 13.05 -0.98 11.59
C TRP A 93 13.31 -2.38 12.16
N HIS A 94 13.76 -3.34 11.33
CA HIS A 94 14.10 -4.69 11.78
C HIS A 94 15.22 -4.68 12.85
N VAL A 95 16.27 -3.87 12.64
CA VAL A 95 17.36 -3.75 13.61
C VAL A 95 16.88 -3.09 14.90
N LEU A 96 16.02 -2.08 14.83
CA LEU A 96 15.48 -1.39 16.00
C LEU A 96 14.54 -2.26 16.84
N THR A 97 13.75 -3.12 16.21
CA THR A 97 12.86 -4.08 16.90
C THR A 97 13.62 -5.24 17.51
N ARG A 98 14.90 -5.44 17.12
CA ARG A 98 15.75 -6.56 17.56
C ARG A 98 15.13 -7.94 17.32
N ASP A 99 14.29 -8.04 16.30
CA ASP A 99 13.72 -9.32 15.88
C ASP A 99 14.82 -10.26 15.34
N PRO A 100 14.69 -11.58 15.53
CA PRO A 100 15.67 -12.52 15.00
C PRO A 100 15.67 -12.52 13.46
N TRP A 101 16.86 -12.62 12.86
CA TRP A 101 17.07 -12.75 11.41
C TRP A 101 16.62 -14.14 10.91
N ARG A 102 15.34 -14.44 11.08
CA ARG A 102 14.73 -15.71 10.67
C ARG A 102 13.48 -15.38 9.84
N LEU A 103 13.42 -15.97 8.67
CA LEU A 103 12.30 -15.84 7.74
C LEU A 103 11.67 -17.22 7.55
N GLU A 104 10.35 -17.31 7.73
CA GLU A 104 9.57 -18.47 7.31
C GLU A 104 9.16 -18.27 5.84
N PRO A 105 9.71 -19.06 4.88
CA PRO A 105 9.51 -18.79 3.46
C PRO A 105 8.05 -18.89 3.00
N ALA A 106 7.21 -19.63 3.73
CA ALA A 106 5.78 -19.72 3.44
C ALA A 106 5.00 -18.43 3.77
N THR A 107 5.47 -17.64 4.76
CA THR A 107 4.74 -16.46 5.24
C THR A 107 4.54 -15.39 4.15
N PRO A 108 5.53 -14.99 3.35
CA PRO A 108 5.31 -14.04 2.24
C PRO A 108 4.28 -14.54 1.21
N GLY A 109 4.26 -15.83 0.90
CA GLY A 109 3.25 -16.43 0.01
C GLY A 109 1.83 -16.35 0.59
N LEU A 110 1.69 -16.61 1.89
CA LEU A 110 0.40 -16.46 2.59
C LEU A 110 -0.03 -14.99 2.64
N MET A 111 0.89 -14.04 2.79
CA MET A 111 0.61 -12.60 2.73
C MET A 111 0.05 -12.21 1.36
N ALA A 112 0.55 -12.78 0.26
CA ALA A 112 0.01 -12.54 -1.07
C ALA A 112 -1.45 -13.03 -1.18
N VAL A 113 -1.75 -14.23 -0.69
CA VAL A 113 -3.11 -14.79 -0.67
C VAL A 113 -4.03 -13.94 0.22
N GLU A 114 -3.57 -13.54 1.41
CA GLU A 114 -4.33 -12.66 2.29
C GLU A 114 -4.61 -11.31 1.63
N SER A 115 -3.61 -10.70 0.98
CA SER A 115 -3.80 -9.43 0.28
C SER A 115 -4.86 -9.53 -0.82
N LEU A 116 -4.91 -10.63 -1.58
CA LEU A 116 -5.97 -10.89 -2.55
C LEU A 116 -7.36 -10.94 -1.89
N MET A 117 -7.49 -11.66 -0.77
CA MET A 117 -8.77 -11.75 -0.05
C MET A 117 -9.21 -10.40 0.53
N VAL A 118 -8.27 -9.66 1.12
CA VAL A 118 -8.53 -8.35 1.73
C VAL A 118 -8.79 -7.28 0.65
N THR A 119 -8.43 -7.48 -0.61
CA THR A 119 -8.80 -6.59 -1.72
C THR A 119 -10.29 -6.69 -2.09
N ILE A 120 -10.95 -7.84 -1.87
CA ILE A 120 -12.34 -8.06 -2.28
C ILE A 120 -13.31 -7.02 -1.70
N PRO A 121 -13.30 -6.70 -0.38
CA PRO A 121 -14.18 -5.67 0.17
C PRO A 121 -14.00 -4.29 -0.49
N LEU A 122 -12.78 -3.94 -0.85
CA LEU A 122 -12.49 -2.66 -1.52
C LEU A 122 -13.07 -2.63 -2.94
N ILE A 123 -13.00 -3.73 -3.69
CA ILE A 123 -13.64 -3.85 -5.01
C ILE A 123 -15.16 -3.70 -4.89
N VAL A 124 -15.77 -4.37 -3.92
CA VAL A 124 -17.20 -4.25 -3.66
C VAL A 124 -17.58 -2.81 -3.31
N LEU A 125 -16.80 -2.18 -2.43
CA LEU A 125 -16.99 -0.77 -2.05
C LEU A 125 -16.94 0.16 -3.26
N ALA A 126 -15.93 -0.01 -4.14
CA ALA A 126 -15.81 0.74 -5.38
C ALA A 126 -17.07 0.59 -6.25
N GLN A 127 -17.55 -0.65 -6.44
CA GLN A 127 -18.76 -0.92 -7.22
C GLN A 127 -19.99 -0.25 -6.61
N VAL A 128 -20.16 -0.28 -5.29
CA VAL A 128 -21.33 0.31 -4.61
C VAL A 128 -21.33 1.83 -4.70
N ILE A 129 -20.19 2.47 -4.41
CA ILE A 129 -20.11 3.94 -4.38
C ILE A 129 -20.16 4.51 -5.81
N LEU A 130 -19.34 3.97 -6.72
CA LEU A 130 -19.17 4.57 -8.04
C LEU A 130 -20.33 4.28 -9.00
N ARG A 131 -21.01 3.14 -8.87
CA ARG A 131 -22.25 2.88 -9.65
C ARG A 131 -23.39 3.84 -9.31
N ASN A 132 -23.46 4.28 -8.06
CA ASN A 132 -24.51 5.20 -7.61
C ASN A 132 -24.16 6.68 -7.89
N SER A 133 -22.96 6.96 -8.35
CA SER A 133 -22.51 8.31 -8.72
C SER A 133 -22.57 8.46 -10.24
N ALA A 134 -23.55 9.20 -10.74
CA ALA A 134 -23.76 9.40 -12.19
C ALA A 134 -22.49 9.94 -12.85
N GLY A 135 -21.87 9.17 -13.73
CA GLY A 135 -20.68 9.55 -14.49
C GLY A 135 -19.33 9.15 -13.89
N SER A 136 -19.30 8.60 -12.68
CA SER A 136 -18.05 8.17 -12.06
C SER A 136 -17.67 6.76 -12.55
N GLN A 137 -16.49 6.64 -13.16
CA GLN A 137 -15.90 5.33 -13.49
C GLN A 137 -15.06 4.80 -12.32
N PRO A 138 -15.01 3.48 -12.09
CA PRO A 138 -14.04 2.91 -11.16
C PRO A 138 -12.63 3.31 -11.61
N MET A 139 -11.98 4.14 -10.82
CA MET A 139 -10.66 4.67 -11.16
C MET A 139 -9.60 4.02 -10.26
N PRO A 140 -8.42 3.69 -10.83
CA PRO A 140 -7.27 3.32 -10.01
C PRO A 140 -6.85 4.50 -9.14
N ALA A 141 -6.26 4.21 -7.99
CA ALA A 141 -5.75 5.22 -7.07
C ALA A 141 -4.48 5.95 -7.59
N THR A 142 -4.14 5.83 -8.85
CA THR A 142 -2.93 6.41 -9.45
C THR A 142 -3.21 7.77 -10.10
N PRO A 143 -2.64 8.87 -9.61
CA PRO A 143 -3.09 10.22 -9.98
C PRO A 143 -2.24 10.96 -11.02
N VAL A 144 -1.20 10.39 -11.59
CA VAL A 144 -0.25 11.17 -12.44
C VAL A 144 -0.51 11.03 -13.92
N VAL A 145 -1.31 10.07 -14.33
CA VAL A 145 -1.58 9.82 -15.75
C VAL A 145 -3.07 10.03 -15.99
N ASP A 146 -3.39 10.81 -17.01
CA ASP A 146 -4.76 10.94 -17.54
C ASP A 146 -5.34 9.52 -17.73
N PRO A 147 -6.58 9.22 -17.31
CA PRO A 147 -7.21 7.92 -17.52
C PRO A 147 -7.18 7.44 -18.98
N ALA A 148 -7.32 8.36 -19.93
CA ALA A 148 -7.19 8.05 -21.35
C ALA A 148 -5.76 7.60 -21.70
N ALA A 149 -4.75 8.21 -21.08
CA ALA A 149 -3.36 7.83 -21.27
C ALA A 149 -3.04 6.49 -20.58
N LEU A 150 -3.65 6.19 -19.42
CA LEU A 150 -3.52 4.88 -18.75
C LEU A 150 -4.09 3.74 -19.63
N GLY A 151 -5.21 3.97 -20.31
CA GLY A 151 -5.80 2.99 -21.23
C GLY A 151 -4.83 2.56 -22.32
N SER A 152 -4.05 3.50 -22.88
CA SER A 152 -3.09 3.27 -23.97
C SER A 152 -1.77 2.61 -23.55
N LEU A 153 -1.51 2.47 -22.24
CA LEU A 153 -0.28 1.87 -21.73
C LEU A 153 -0.23 0.36 -21.97
N THR A 154 0.98 -0.16 -22.14
CA THR A 154 1.21 -1.61 -22.16
C THR A 154 0.84 -2.24 -20.81
N ILE A 155 0.52 -3.53 -20.81
CA ILE A 155 0.22 -4.26 -19.56
C ILE A 155 1.38 -4.18 -18.56
N TRP A 156 2.62 -4.20 -19.02
CA TRP A 156 3.79 -4.06 -18.17
C TRP A 156 3.89 -2.69 -17.51
N SER A 157 3.56 -1.63 -18.26
CA SER A 157 3.50 -0.27 -17.72
C SER A 157 2.38 -0.13 -16.68
N LYS A 158 1.21 -0.70 -16.97
CA LYS A 158 0.06 -0.74 -16.06
C LYS A 158 0.41 -1.44 -14.74
N LEU A 159 1.04 -2.62 -14.83
CA LEU A 159 1.51 -3.36 -13.64
C LEU A 159 2.53 -2.56 -12.82
N ALA A 160 3.53 -1.99 -13.48
CA ALA A 160 4.57 -1.22 -12.82
C ALA A 160 3.99 0.00 -12.07
N ILE A 161 3.12 0.80 -12.72
CA ILE A 161 2.50 1.97 -12.08
C ILE A 161 1.67 1.55 -10.86
N SER A 162 0.86 0.50 -10.97
CA SER A 162 0.02 -0.02 -9.88
C SER A 162 0.85 -0.50 -8.68
N ILE A 163 1.94 -1.24 -8.95
CA ILE A 163 2.87 -1.67 -7.90
C ILE A 163 3.52 -0.46 -7.23
N GLY A 164 3.98 0.51 -8.03
CA GLY A 164 4.58 1.74 -7.49
C GLY A 164 3.62 2.57 -6.64
N ALA A 165 2.34 2.65 -7.01
CA ALA A 165 1.32 3.32 -6.21
C ALA A 165 1.17 2.63 -4.85
N GLY A 166 0.95 1.32 -4.83
CA GLY A 166 0.87 0.56 -3.58
C GLY A 166 2.09 0.74 -2.69
N LEU A 167 3.31 0.72 -3.25
CA LEU A 167 4.55 0.89 -2.48
C LEU A 167 4.67 2.28 -1.87
N TYR A 168 4.58 3.33 -2.69
CA TYR A 168 4.96 4.68 -2.27
C TYR A 168 3.82 5.47 -1.61
N GLU A 169 2.58 5.23 -2.02
CA GLU A 169 1.45 5.89 -1.36
C GLU A 169 1.21 5.30 0.03
N GLU A 170 1.32 3.98 0.19
CA GLU A 170 1.23 3.37 1.51
C GLU A 170 2.42 3.74 2.41
N LEU A 171 3.63 3.86 1.85
CA LEU A 171 4.78 4.39 2.59
C LEU A 171 4.49 5.81 3.11
N MET A 172 3.97 6.69 2.26
CA MET A 172 3.76 8.09 2.59
C MET A 172 2.58 8.29 3.57
N PHE A 173 1.42 7.69 3.26
CA PHE A 173 0.19 7.94 4.03
C PHE A 173 0.06 7.04 5.26
N ARG A 174 0.49 5.77 5.20
CA ARG A 174 0.28 4.82 6.31
C ARG A 174 1.54 4.69 7.17
N MET A 175 2.69 4.45 6.56
CA MET A 175 3.89 4.24 7.36
C MET A 175 4.43 5.55 7.95
N LEU A 176 4.54 6.62 7.15
CA LEU A 176 5.10 7.88 7.63
C LEU A 176 4.05 8.77 8.30
N LEU A 177 2.95 9.10 7.62
CA LEU A 177 1.99 10.08 8.13
C LEU A 177 1.27 9.57 9.39
N ILE A 178 0.76 8.32 9.40
CA ILE A 178 0.11 7.77 10.61
C ILE A 178 1.12 7.65 11.76
N ALA A 179 2.36 7.21 11.50
CA ALA A 179 3.37 7.12 12.56
C ALA A 179 3.68 8.50 13.18
N VAL A 180 3.89 9.52 12.34
CA VAL A 180 4.13 10.90 12.82
C VAL A 180 2.95 11.43 13.59
N LEU A 181 1.73 11.29 13.07
CA LEU A 181 0.52 11.74 13.75
C LEU A 181 0.31 11.01 15.08
N HIS A 182 0.49 9.69 15.11
CA HIS A 182 0.36 8.91 16.32
C HIS A 182 1.38 9.35 17.37
N THR A 183 2.64 9.53 17.00
CA THR A 183 3.68 10.05 17.90
C THR A 183 3.32 11.43 18.44
N LEU A 184 2.89 12.35 17.57
CA LEU A 184 2.52 13.70 18.01
C LEU A 184 1.29 13.71 18.92
N LEU A 185 0.28 12.89 18.63
CA LEU A 185 -0.97 12.87 19.40
C LEU A 185 -0.83 12.09 20.71
N VAL A 186 -0.16 10.94 20.68
CA VAL A 186 -0.10 10.02 21.83
C VAL A 186 1.14 10.25 22.67
N ASP A 187 2.34 10.28 22.06
CA ASP A 187 3.58 10.36 22.83
C ASP A 187 3.84 11.78 23.33
N VAL A 188 3.58 12.80 22.51
CA VAL A 188 3.76 14.21 22.88
C VAL A 188 2.47 14.79 23.48
N GLY A 189 1.34 14.66 22.78
CA GLY A 189 0.05 15.22 23.17
C GLY A 189 -0.68 14.46 24.27
N LYS A 190 -0.16 13.29 24.68
CA LYS A 190 -0.70 12.43 25.76
C LYS A 190 -2.15 12.00 25.56
N LEU A 191 -2.65 11.97 24.32
CA LEU A 191 -3.96 11.42 24.03
C LEU A 191 -3.97 9.90 24.29
N ASN A 192 -5.17 9.36 24.50
CA ASN A 192 -5.36 7.92 24.52
C ASN A 192 -4.93 7.30 23.18
N SER A 193 -4.20 6.18 23.23
CA SER A 193 -3.62 5.53 22.03
C SER A 193 -4.68 5.16 20.99
N THR A 194 -5.85 4.67 21.41
CA THR A 194 -6.95 4.34 20.48
C THR A 194 -7.49 5.59 19.80
N LEU A 195 -7.72 6.66 20.54
CA LEU A 195 -8.20 7.93 19.98
C LEU A 195 -7.15 8.54 19.05
N GLY A 196 -5.88 8.52 19.44
CA GLY A 196 -4.77 8.98 18.60
C GLY A 196 -4.68 8.19 17.27
N ALA A 197 -4.83 6.87 17.31
CA ALA A 197 -4.84 6.02 16.13
C ALA A 197 -6.04 6.33 15.21
N VAL A 198 -7.25 6.49 15.76
CA VAL A 198 -8.45 6.86 14.99
C VAL A 198 -8.27 8.20 14.31
N ILE A 199 -7.81 9.23 15.04
CA ILE A 199 -7.55 10.56 14.45
C ILE A 199 -6.49 10.45 13.35
N ALA A 200 -5.39 9.73 13.60
CA ALA A 200 -4.34 9.56 12.60
C ALA A 200 -4.85 8.88 11.32
N ILE A 201 -5.71 7.86 11.44
CA ILE A 201 -6.33 7.19 10.28
C ILE A 201 -7.23 8.16 9.52
N VAL A 202 -8.09 8.93 10.20
CA VAL A 202 -9.02 9.89 9.56
C VAL A 202 -8.24 11.00 8.85
N VAL A 203 -7.21 11.57 9.49
CA VAL A 203 -6.37 12.60 8.89
C VAL A 203 -5.60 12.04 7.69
N SER A 204 -5.05 10.82 7.81
CA SER A 204 -4.38 10.15 6.69
C SER A 204 -5.33 9.88 5.52
N ALA A 205 -6.56 9.43 5.78
CA ALA A 205 -7.59 9.22 4.75
C ALA A 205 -7.99 10.54 4.07
N SER A 206 -8.14 11.62 4.82
CA SER A 206 -8.42 12.95 4.27
C SER A 206 -7.27 13.45 3.39
N ALA A 207 -6.02 13.31 3.85
CA ALA A 207 -4.84 13.67 3.08
C ALA A 207 -4.73 12.83 1.80
N PHE A 208 -5.00 11.54 1.87
CA PHE A 208 -5.04 10.63 0.73
C PHE A 208 -6.10 11.08 -0.30
N THR A 209 -7.29 11.47 0.15
CA THR A 209 -8.36 11.97 -0.72
C THR A 209 -7.95 13.27 -1.43
N ILE A 210 -7.45 14.26 -0.68
CA ILE A 210 -7.01 15.56 -1.24
C ILE A 210 -5.83 15.37 -2.21
N TYR A 211 -5.01 14.38 -1.98
CA TYR A 211 -3.89 14.04 -2.84
C TYR A 211 -4.32 13.58 -4.25
N HIS A 212 -5.54 13.05 -4.40
CA HIS A 212 -6.08 12.50 -5.63
C HIS A 212 -6.94 13.54 -6.37
N PRO A 213 -6.49 14.09 -7.54
CA PRO A 213 -7.28 15.05 -8.32
C PRO A 213 -8.64 14.50 -8.75
N GLN A 214 -8.73 13.19 -8.94
CA GLN A 214 -9.97 12.49 -9.30
C GLN A 214 -11.03 12.54 -8.20
N ALA A 215 -10.65 12.88 -6.98
CA ALA A 215 -11.57 13.06 -5.85
C ALA A 215 -12.34 14.40 -5.88
N ALA A 216 -12.26 15.16 -6.99
CA ALA A 216 -12.94 16.45 -7.11
C ALA A 216 -14.47 16.33 -7.18
N ASP A 217 -15.01 15.24 -7.74
CA ASP A 217 -16.44 14.97 -7.67
C ASP A 217 -16.81 14.22 -6.36
N LEU A 218 -18.06 14.39 -5.92
CA LEU A 218 -18.52 13.85 -4.65
C LEU A 218 -18.42 12.34 -4.56
N GLY A 219 -18.70 11.61 -5.64
CA GLY A 219 -18.69 10.15 -5.67
C GLY A 219 -17.26 9.60 -5.56
N SER A 220 -16.35 10.11 -6.39
CA SER A 220 -14.94 9.73 -6.33
C SER A 220 -14.31 10.19 -5.03
N GLY A 221 -14.61 11.41 -4.54
CA GLY A 221 -14.12 11.90 -3.25
C GLY A 221 -14.55 11.03 -2.10
N LEU A 222 -15.81 10.60 -2.05
CA LEU A 222 -16.30 9.65 -1.05
C LEU A 222 -15.59 8.31 -1.16
N PHE A 223 -15.40 7.80 -2.37
CA PHE A 223 -14.66 6.54 -2.59
C PHE A 223 -13.23 6.63 -2.04
N TYR A 224 -12.45 7.65 -2.45
CA TYR A 224 -11.07 7.82 -1.98
C TYR A 224 -10.98 7.97 -0.46
N PHE A 225 -11.93 8.68 0.16
CA PHE A 225 -11.95 8.83 1.60
C PHE A 225 -12.21 7.51 2.32
N VAL A 226 -13.23 6.75 1.89
CA VAL A 226 -13.57 5.46 2.49
C VAL A 226 -12.49 4.41 2.19
N ALA A 227 -11.90 4.40 0.99
CA ALA A 227 -10.74 3.60 0.67
C ALA A 227 -9.54 3.95 1.55
N GLY A 228 -9.32 5.25 1.79
CA GLY A 228 -8.30 5.75 2.71
C GLY A 228 -8.48 5.25 4.14
N LEU A 229 -9.72 5.27 4.66
CA LEU A 229 -10.06 4.69 5.96
C LEU A 229 -9.84 3.18 5.99
N TYR A 230 -10.24 2.48 4.92
CA TYR A 230 -10.04 1.03 4.78
C TYR A 230 -8.56 0.66 4.83
N PHE A 231 -7.72 1.29 4.02
CA PHE A 231 -6.28 1.08 4.03
C PHE A 231 -5.64 1.41 5.39
N GLY A 232 -6.09 2.51 6.04
CA GLY A 232 -5.64 2.85 7.39
C GLY A 232 -6.00 1.77 8.42
N GLY A 233 -7.21 1.22 8.33
CA GLY A 233 -7.65 0.10 9.15
C GLY A 233 -6.85 -1.17 8.90
N VAL A 234 -6.64 -1.54 7.64
CA VAL A 234 -5.80 -2.69 7.25
C VAL A 234 -4.37 -2.50 7.77
N TYR A 235 -3.78 -1.31 7.64
CA TYR A 235 -2.45 -1.00 8.14
C TYR A 235 -2.33 -1.23 9.65
N VAL A 236 -3.26 -0.71 10.45
CA VAL A 236 -3.22 -0.84 11.91
C VAL A 236 -3.44 -2.30 12.34
N VAL A 237 -4.38 -3.00 11.69
CA VAL A 237 -4.73 -4.38 12.08
C VAL A 237 -3.73 -5.40 11.53
N ARG A 238 -3.30 -5.26 10.27
CA ARG A 238 -2.51 -6.28 9.56
C ARG A 238 -1.08 -5.87 9.24
N GLY A 239 -0.78 -4.57 9.31
CA GLY A 239 0.56 -4.03 9.09
C GLY A 239 0.84 -3.62 7.65
N PHE A 240 2.03 -3.05 7.45
CA PHE A 240 2.45 -2.38 6.23
C PHE A 240 2.48 -3.30 5.00
N GLY A 241 2.99 -4.53 5.14
CA GLY A 241 3.10 -5.45 3.99
C GLY A 241 1.75 -5.76 3.36
N ILE A 242 0.73 -6.10 4.18
CA ILE A 242 -0.61 -6.44 3.69
C ILE A 242 -1.27 -5.23 3.02
N VAL A 243 -1.21 -4.04 3.62
CA VAL A 243 -1.87 -2.86 3.01
C VAL A 243 -1.25 -2.51 1.66
N VAL A 244 0.08 -2.59 1.51
CA VAL A 244 0.77 -2.41 0.21
C VAL A 244 0.28 -3.45 -0.81
N GLY A 245 0.20 -4.72 -0.42
CA GLY A 245 -0.30 -5.78 -1.29
C GLY A 245 -1.75 -5.54 -1.74
N VAL A 246 -2.63 -5.16 -0.81
CA VAL A 246 -4.05 -4.84 -1.10
C VAL A 246 -4.17 -3.69 -2.08
N HIS A 247 -3.43 -2.59 -1.85
CA HIS A 247 -3.45 -1.42 -2.72
C HIS A 247 -2.95 -1.77 -4.14
N ALA A 248 -1.77 -2.39 -4.24
CA ALA A 248 -1.20 -2.77 -5.53
C ALA A 248 -2.12 -3.71 -6.33
N ILE A 249 -2.71 -4.72 -5.67
CA ILE A 249 -3.64 -5.65 -6.30
C ILE A 249 -4.91 -4.94 -6.76
N TYR A 250 -5.47 -4.06 -5.93
CA TYR A 250 -6.64 -3.25 -6.29
C TYR A 250 -6.37 -2.45 -7.56
N ASP A 251 -5.27 -1.71 -7.60
CA ASP A 251 -4.90 -0.88 -8.75
C ASP A 251 -4.63 -1.71 -10.01
N ILE A 252 -3.94 -2.87 -9.88
CA ILE A 252 -3.73 -3.80 -11.00
C ILE A 252 -5.07 -4.22 -11.60
N ILE A 253 -6.03 -4.60 -10.77
CA ILE A 253 -7.37 -5.01 -11.23
C ILE A 253 -8.07 -3.85 -11.92
N MET A 254 -8.11 -2.66 -11.29
CA MET A 254 -8.81 -1.50 -11.84
C MET A 254 -8.20 -1.01 -13.16
N VAL A 255 -6.87 -0.87 -13.22
CA VAL A 255 -6.17 -0.42 -14.44
C VAL A 255 -6.27 -1.43 -15.58
N SER A 256 -6.33 -2.74 -15.25
CA SER A 256 -6.50 -3.79 -16.25
C SER A 256 -7.90 -3.81 -16.88
N MET A 257 -8.91 -3.26 -16.19
CA MET A 257 -10.29 -3.14 -16.68
C MET A 257 -10.51 -1.89 -17.53
N LEU A 258 -9.56 -0.96 -17.61
CA LEU A 258 -9.68 0.21 -18.47
C LEU A 258 -9.65 -0.21 -19.95
N PRO A 259 -10.55 0.33 -20.79
CA PRO A 259 -10.53 0.07 -22.22
C PRO A 259 -9.19 0.55 -22.83
N SER A 260 -8.67 -0.26 -23.76
CA SER A 260 -7.46 0.04 -24.53
C SER A 260 -7.75 1.03 -25.65
#